data_fa5bca4955b6d42c5b13c93f6cf6726e
#
_entry.id   fa5bca4955b6d42c5b13c93f6cf6726e
#
_cell.length_a   1.000
_cell.length_b   1.000
_cell.length_c   1.000
_cell.angle_alpha   90.00
_cell.angle_beta   90.00
_cell.angle_gamma   90.00
#
_symmetry.space_group_name_H-M   'P 1'
#
loop_
_entity.id
_entity.type
_entity.pdbx_description
1 polymer ?
#
loop_
_entity_poly.entity_id
_entity_poly.type
_entity_poly.pdbx_seq_one_letter_code
_entity_poly.pdbx_strand_id
1 'polypeptide(L)'
;MKRIVFTGGGTAGHVTPNIALFPRLKELGYDIQYIGSYDGIEKKLIADYGIPYYGIATGKLRRYFDPKNFSDPFRVLKGFAEAHKILKELKPDVVFSKGGFVSVPVVRAAATLKIPCIIHESDMTPGLANKLCIPVAAKVCCNFPETMKDLPADKAVLTGSPIRTELAKGNKFRALEMCHFSDGKPGIMVIGGSLGASGVNKLVREALPQLLEDFQVVHICGKDKVDNLLLNTKGYVQFEYVKEDLKDLFAMADVVISRAGANAICELLALRKPSLLIPLPAASSRGDQILNARSFEEQGFSMVANEDDLTAFSLVEKVHELYFNRHSYIDAMQNCGQRNSIDTIVELIENAANK
;
A
#
# COMPACT_ATOMS: atom_id res chain seq x y z
N MET A 1 25.87 -16.76 4.51
CA MET A 1 24.69 -15.91 4.83
C MET A 1 24.23 -15.34 3.50
N LYS A 2 22.98 -15.58 3.12
CA LYS A 2 22.41 -15.03 1.87
C LYS A 2 22.17 -13.53 2.01
N ARG A 3 22.36 -12.80 0.94
CA ARG A 3 22.16 -11.35 0.90
C ARG A 3 21.06 -10.97 -0.07
N ILE A 4 20.14 -10.14 0.36
CA ILE A 4 19.09 -9.56 -0.48
C ILE A 4 19.20 -8.03 -0.53
N VAL A 5 19.04 -7.48 -1.72
CA VAL A 5 18.89 -6.03 -1.89
C VAL A 5 17.44 -5.71 -2.20
N PHE A 6 16.84 -4.86 -1.39
CA PHE A 6 15.54 -4.27 -1.67
C PHE A 6 15.67 -2.94 -2.40
N THR A 7 14.68 -2.65 -3.24
CA THR A 7 14.54 -1.35 -3.87
C THR A 7 13.06 -0.99 -4.06
N GLY A 8 12.81 0.27 -4.12
CA GLY A 8 11.48 0.87 -4.28
C GLY A 8 11.45 2.23 -3.61
N GLY A 9 10.63 3.14 -4.11
CA GLY A 9 10.60 4.47 -3.52
C GLY A 9 9.74 5.46 -4.29
N GLY A 10 9.86 6.72 -3.89
CA GLY A 10 9.05 7.81 -4.40
C GLY A 10 7.73 7.99 -3.66
N THR A 11 7.17 6.94 -3.09
CA THR A 11 5.99 6.99 -2.20
C THR A 11 6.11 5.93 -1.11
N ALA A 12 5.43 6.12 0.02
CA ALA A 12 5.38 5.12 1.10
C ALA A 12 4.83 3.76 0.62
N GLY A 13 3.92 3.76 -0.36
CA GLY A 13 3.34 2.56 -0.95
C GLY A 13 4.36 1.63 -1.65
N HIS A 14 5.50 2.16 -2.10
CA HIS A 14 6.59 1.35 -2.66
C HIS A 14 7.62 0.91 -1.59
N VAL A 15 7.44 1.29 -0.34
CA VAL A 15 8.40 1.01 0.74
C VAL A 15 7.80 0.10 1.80
N THR A 16 6.60 0.42 2.27
CA THR A 16 5.94 -0.29 3.37
C THR A 16 5.80 -1.81 3.11
N PRO A 17 5.45 -2.27 1.90
CA PRO A 17 5.41 -3.71 1.63
C PRO A 17 6.80 -4.39 1.63
N ASN A 18 7.88 -3.66 1.29
CA ASN A 18 9.22 -4.19 1.47
C ASN A 18 9.53 -4.43 2.95
N ILE A 19 9.16 -3.47 3.79
CA ILE A 19 9.33 -3.55 5.25
C ILE A 19 8.59 -4.76 5.83
N ALA A 20 7.40 -5.08 5.32
CA ALA A 20 6.61 -6.24 5.78
C ALA A 20 7.33 -7.59 5.58
N LEU A 21 8.28 -7.68 4.65
CA LEU A 21 9.08 -8.88 4.39
C LEU A 21 10.30 -9.01 5.33
N PHE A 22 10.77 -7.92 5.93
CA PHE A 22 12.01 -7.90 6.71
C PHE A 22 12.02 -8.87 7.90
N PRO A 23 10.97 -8.95 8.74
CA PRO A 23 10.99 -9.86 9.88
C PRO A 23 11.21 -11.30 9.44
N ARG A 24 10.45 -11.76 8.44
CA ARG A 24 10.54 -13.15 7.95
C ARG A 24 11.89 -13.47 7.32
N LEU A 25 12.46 -12.55 6.56
CA LEU A 25 13.78 -12.73 5.95
C LEU A 25 14.90 -12.68 6.99
N LYS A 26 14.78 -11.86 8.04
CA LYS A 26 15.73 -11.86 9.17
C LYS A 26 15.72 -13.18 9.93
N GLU A 27 14.53 -13.77 10.18
CA GLU A 27 14.39 -15.11 10.77
C GLU A 27 15.10 -16.18 9.93
N LEU A 28 15.07 -16.06 8.60
CA LEU A 28 15.76 -16.97 7.67
C LEU A 28 17.27 -16.65 7.52
N GLY A 29 17.79 -15.68 8.25
CA GLY A 29 19.20 -15.33 8.28
C GLY A 29 19.70 -14.54 7.06
N TYR A 30 18.83 -13.82 6.37
CA TYR A 30 19.23 -12.93 5.28
C TYR A 30 19.91 -11.66 5.79
N ASP A 31 21.00 -11.27 5.13
CA ASP A 31 21.60 -9.95 5.20
C ASP A 31 20.81 -9.01 4.26
N ILE A 32 20.02 -8.10 4.84
CA ILE A 32 19.11 -7.22 4.12
C ILE A 32 19.79 -5.88 3.88
N GLN A 33 19.78 -5.42 2.62
CA GLN A 33 20.33 -4.14 2.19
C GLN A 33 19.25 -3.37 1.40
N TYR A 34 19.30 -2.05 1.36
CA TYR A 34 18.34 -1.24 0.63
C TYR A 34 19.02 -0.24 -0.30
N ILE A 35 18.60 -0.19 -1.57
CA ILE A 35 19.02 0.84 -2.53
C ILE A 35 17.81 1.71 -2.85
N GLY A 36 17.95 3.03 -2.63
CA GLY A 36 16.90 4.02 -2.86
C GLY A 36 17.45 5.34 -3.38
N SER A 37 16.63 6.39 -3.46
CA SER A 37 17.10 7.72 -3.85
C SER A 37 17.85 8.41 -2.72
N TYR A 38 18.68 9.43 -3.02
CA TYR A 38 19.44 10.15 -2.01
C TYR A 38 18.58 10.77 -0.91
N ASP A 39 17.43 11.34 -1.27
CA ASP A 39 16.60 12.17 -0.40
C ASP A 39 15.10 11.78 -0.42
N GLY A 40 14.78 10.56 -0.85
CA GLY A 40 13.40 10.07 -0.91
C GLY A 40 12.82 9.70 0.45
N ILE A 41 11.49 9.55 0.48
CA ILE A 41 10.75 9.12 1.67
C ILE A 41 11.23 7.75 2.15
N GLU A 42 11.68 6.89 1.24
CA GLU A 42 12.22 5.56 1.53
C GLU A 42 13.41 5.62 2.48
N LYS A 43 14.30 6.60 2.35
CA LYS A 43 15.45 6.77 3.23
C LYS A 43 15.03 6.95 4.70
N LYS A 44 13.98 7.76 4.92
CA LYS A 44 13.45 8.00 6.27
C LYS A 44 12.75 6.76 6.83
N LEU A 45 11.95 6.09 6.00
CA LEU A 45 11.19 4.92 6.43
C LEU A 45 12.09 3.72 6.75
N ILE A 46 13.19 3.52 6.01
CA ILE A 46 14.12 2.41 6.21
C ILE A 46 15.05 2.65 7.42
N ALA A 47 15.35 3.91 7.77
CA ALA A 47 16.20 4.25 8.90
C ALA A 47 15.72 3.63 10.22
N ASP A 48 14.39 3.56 10.43
CA ASP A 48 13.80 3.03 11.65
C ASP A 48 14.04 1.51 11.84
N TYR A 49 14.50 0.79 10.79
CA TYR A 49 14.68 -0.68 10.81
C TYR A 49 16.15 -1.13 10.92
N GLY A 50 17.09 -0.18 10.98
CA GLY A 50 18.52 -0.49 11.06
C GLY A 50 19.08 -1.21 9.84
N ILE A 51 18.43 -1.06 8.65
CA ILE A 51 18.87 -1.64 7.38
C ILE A 51 19.89 -0.70 6.72
N PRO A 52 21.06 -1.22 6.27
CA PRO A 52 22.00 -0.42 5.49
C PRO A 52 21.35 0.15 4.23
N TYR A 53 21.51 1.44 4.02
CA TYR A 53 20.87 2.18 2.93
C TYR A 53 21.91 2.83 2.01
N TYR A 54 21.73 2.62 0.72
CA TYR A 54 22.59 3.17 -0.34
C TYR A 54 21.75 4.10 -1.24
N GLY A 55 22.15 5.37 -1.26
CA GLY A 55 21.51 6.36 -2.13
C GLY A 55 22.06 6.33 -3.55
N ILE A 56 21.17 6.45 -4.54
CA ILE A 56 21.51 6.61 -5.96
C ILE A 56 20.82 7.82 -6.57
N ALA A 57 21.35 8.31 -7.69
CA ALA A 57 20.68 9.29 -8.50
C ALA A 57 19.43 8.68 -9.15
N THR A 58 18.33 9.43 -9.16
CA THR A 58 17.07 8.96 -9.73
C THR A 58 16.45 10.06 -10.59
N GLY A 59 15.82 9.68 -11.72
CA GLY A 59 15.06 10.55 -12.60
C GLY A 59 13.60 10.13 -12.59
N LYS A 60 12.68 11.08 -12.48
CA LYS A 60 11.24 10.83 -12.56
C LYS A 60 10.75 11.18 -13.95
N LEU A 61 10.46 10.18 -14.77
CA LEU A 61 9.80 10.41 -16.08
C LEU A 61 8.40 10.98 -15.84
N ARG A 62 8.24 12.29 -16.01
CA ARG A 62 6.96 12.99 -15.91
C ARG A 62 6.24 12.93 -17.25
N ARG A 63 4.95 12.70 -17.21
CA ARG A 63 4.11 12.64 -18.42
C ARG A 63 3.72 14.00 -18.96
N TYR A 64 3.95 15.08 -18.21
CA TYR A 64 3.74 16.46 -18.63
C TYR A 64 5.08 17.12 -18.96
N PHE A 65 5.03 18.19 -19.74
CA PHE A 65 6.22 18.96 -20.09
C PHE A 65 6.80 19.61 -18.84
N ASP A 66 8.00 19.17 -18.45
CA ASP A 66 8.78 19.71 -17.33
C ASP A 66 10.24 19.82 -17.81
N PRO A 67 10.92 20.97 -17.67
CA PRO A 67 12.33 21.11 -18.03
C PRO A 67 13.24 20.04 -17.44
N LYS A 68 12.87 19.47 -16.28
CA LYS A 68 13.59 18.35 -15.65
C LYS A 68 13.53 17.06 -16.47
N ASN A 69 12.58 16.91 -17.39
CA ASN A 69 12.53 15.75 -18.28
C ASN A 69 13.77 15.65 -19.19
N PHE A 70 14.48 16.76 -19.45
CA PHE A 70 15.74 16.75 -20.21
C PHE A 70 16.93 16.29 -19.37
N SER A 71 16.95 16.53 -18.07
CA SER A 71 18.01 16.09 -17.15
C SER A 71 17.77 14.71 -16.56
N ASP A 72 16.53 14.26 -16.50
CA ASP A 72 16.15 12.99 -15.87
C ASP A 72 16.77 11.74 -16.56
N PRO A 73 16.92 11.65 -17.90
CA PRO A 73 17.62 10.54 -18.54
C PRO A 73 19.09 10.40 -18.08
N PHE A 74 19.81 11.52 -17.96
CA PHE A 74 21.19 11.53 -17.47
C PHE A 74 21.26 11.09 -15.98
N ARG A 75 20.29 11.50 -15.18
CA ARG A 75 20.16 11.06 -13.78
C ARG A 75 19.87 9.56 -13.68
N VAL A 76 19.05 9.02 -14.56
CA VAL A 76 18.78 7.57 -14.63
C VAL A 76 20.04 6.81 -15.03
N LEU A 77 20.83 7.29 -16.01
CA LEU A 77 22.10 6.68 -16.39
C LEU A 77 23.14 6.74 -15.26
N LYS A 78 23.23 7.88 -14.56
CA LYS A 78 24.07 8.01 -13.36
C LYS A 78 23.64 7.02 -12.28
N GLY A 79 22.33 6.96 -11.99
CA GLY A 79 21.77 6.02 -11.01
C GLY A 79 22.02 4.56 -11.37
N PHE A 80 21.98 4.22 -12.66
CA PHE A 80 22.34 2.89 -13.15
C PHE A 80 23.83 2.57 -12.85
N ALA A 81 24.75 3.49 -13.14
CA ALA A 81 26.16 3.29 -12.88
C ALA A 81 26.46 3.15 -11.38
N GLU A 82 25.81 3.97 -10.55
CA GLU A 82 25.91 3.90 -9.09
C GLU A 82 25.33 2.58 -8.55
N ALA A 83 24.13 2.18 -8.99
CA ALA A 83 23.51 0.91 -8.61
C ALA A 83 24.38 -0.29 -9.03
N HIS A 84 24.95 -0.26 -10.25
CA HIS A 84 25.84 -1.30 -10.75
C HIS A 84 27.10 -1.43 -9.87
N LYS A 85 27.73 -0.31 -9.47
CA LYS A 85 28.88 -0.32 -8.56
C LYS A 85 28.51 -0.92 -7.21
N ILE A 86 27.43 -0.46 -6.59
CA ILE A 86 26.95 -0.93 -5.28
C ILE A 86 26.64 -2.44 -5.34
N LEU A 87 25.89 -2.91 -6.34
CA LEU A 87 25.53 -4.31 -6.49
C LEU A 87 26.77 -5.20 -6.74
N LYS A 88 27.77 -4.71 -7.48
CA LYS A 88 29.04 -5.41 -7.71
C LYS A 88 29.86 -5.58 -6.43
N GLU A 89 29.80 -4.59 -5.53
CA GLU A 89 30.47 -4.61 -4.22
C GLU A 89 29.70 -5.50 -3.23
N LEU A 90 28.37 -5.38 -3.17
CA LEU A 90 27.51 -6.13 -2.26
C LEU A 90 27.36 -7.61 -2.65
N LYS A 91 27.39 -7.92 -3.93
CA LYS A 91 27.19 -9.28 -4.50
C LYS A 91 25.95 -9.96 -3.89
N PRO A 92 24.76 -9.37 -4.00
CA PRO A 92 23.56 -9.99 -3.44
C PRO A 92 23.17 -11.24 -4.24
N ASP A 93 22.53 -12.19 -3.56
CA ASP A 93 22.00 -13.40 -4.16
C ASP A 93 20.70 -13.12 -4.95
N VAL A 94 19.96 -12.08 -4.55
CA VAL A 94 18.69 -11.70 -5.17
C VAL A 94 18.39 -10.21 -4.95
N VAL A 95 17.67 -9.60 -5.89
CA VAL A 95 17.09 -8.24 -5.76
C VAL A 95 15.57 -8.36 -5.73
N PHE A 96 14.93 -7.68 -4.77
CA PHE A 96 13.48 -7.52 -4.72
C PHE A 96 13.09 -6.07 -4.93
N SER A 97 12.17 -5.81 -5.85
CA SER A 97 11.71 -4.48 -6.21
C SER A 97 10.21 -4.32 -6.04
N LYS A 98 9.79 -3.35 -5.23
CA LYS A 98 8.38 -2.96 -5.10
C LYS A 98 7.95 -1.92 -6.16
N GLY A 99 8.85 -1.55 -7.06
CA GLY A 99 8.56 -0.59 -8.12
C GLY A 99 8.85 0.87 -7.75
N GLY A 100 8.24 1.79 -8.49
CA GLY A 100 8.58 3.20 -8.47
C GLY A 100 9.79 3.51 -9.36
N PHE A 101 9.97 4.79 -9.71
CA PHE A 101 11.03 5.23 -10.62
C PHE A 101 12.46 4.94 -10.11
N VAL A 102 12.61 4.79 -8.80
CA VAL A 102 13.88 4.46 -8.11
C VAL A 102 14.37 3.07 -8.47
N SER A 103 13.45 2.12 -8.70
CA SER A 103 13.80 0.72 -8.91
C SER A 103 14.36 0.43 -10.32
N VAL A 104 14.04 1.23 -11.32
CA VAL A 104 14.45 0.97 -12.71
C VAL A 104 15.98 0.85 -12.86
N PRO A 105 16.81 1.82 -12.40
CA PRO A 105 18.26 1.70 -12.50
C PRO A 105 18.80 0.48 -11.72
N VAL A 106 18.21 0.15 -10.57
CA VAL A 106 18.67 -0.98 -9.74
C VAL A 106 18.39 -2.32 -10.41
N VAL A 107 17.15 -2.55 -10.86
CA VAL A 107 16.75 -3.81 -11.52
C VAL A 107 17.52 -4.02 -12.83
N ARG A 108 17.72 -2.95 -13.60
CA ARG A 108 18.49 -3.02 -14.83
C ARG A 108 19.98 -3.30 -14.57
N ALA A 109 20.57 -2.68 -13.55
CA ALA A 109 21.96 -2.96 -13.15
C ALA A 109 22.13 -4.40 -12.65
N ALA A 110 21.20 -4.90 -11.83
CA ALA A 110 21.20 -6.27 -11.36
C ALA A 110 21.15 -7.28 -12.53
N ALA A 111 20.33 -7.01 -13.53
CA ALA A 111 20.24 -7.86 -14.72
C ALA A 111 21.57 -7.94 -15.51
N THR A 112 22.32 -6.83 -15.63
CA THR A 112 23.66 -6.84 -16.27
C THR A 112 24.69 -7.66 -15.48
N LEU A 113 24.51 -7.75 -14.17
CA LEU A 113 25.34 -8.53 -13.26
C LEU A 113 24.84 -9.98 -13.10
N LYS A 114 23.77 -10.36 -13.84
CA LYS A 114 23.12 -11.68 -13.76
C LYS A 114 22.57 -12.01 -12.36
N ILE A 115 22.25 -11.00 -11.57
CA ILE A 115 21.59 -11.15 -10.27
C ILE A 115 20.09 -11.30 -10.52
N PRO A 116 19.43 -12.37 -10.04
CA PRO A 116 18.00 -12.57 -10.23
C PRO A 116 17.19 -11.45 -9.55
N CYS A 117 16.19 -10.94 -10.27
CA CYS A 117 15.32 -9.88 -9.78
C CYS A 117 13.87 -10.36 -9.70
N ILE A 118 13.25 -10.19 -8.55
CA ILE A 118 11.80 -10.34 -8.38
C ILE A 118 11.22 -8.93 -8.28
N ILE A 119 10.22 -8.64 -9.09
CA ILE A 119 9.53 -7.35 -9.04
C ILE A 119 8.08 -7.57 -8.62
N HIS A 120 7.49 -6.55 -8.02
CA HIS A 120 6.11 -6.59 -7.54
C HIS A 120 5.32 -5.42 -8.11
N GLU A 121 4.19 -5.73 -8.77
CA GLU A 121 3.21 -4.75 -9.22
C GLU A 121 2.08 -4.65 -8.20
N SER A 122 1.76 -3.45 -7.81
CA SER A 122 0.72 -3.20 -6.81
C SER A 122 -0.63 -2.88 -7.42
N ASP A 123 -0.65 -2.09 -8.48
CA ASP A 123 -1.87 -1.64 -9.13
C ASP A 123 -2.34 -2.67 -10.16
N MET A 124 -3.62 -2.58 -10.55
CA MET A 124 -4.19 -3.51 -11.51
C MET A 124 -3.50 -3.44 -12.88
N THR A 125 -3.03 -2.27 -13.29
CA THR A 125 -2.26 -2.11 -14.54
C THR A 125 -0.79 -1.82 -14.26
N PRO A 126 0.15 -2.55 -14.90
CA PRO A 126 1.57 -2.34 -14.68
C PRO A 126 2.01 -0.89 -14.96
N GLY A 127 2.61 -0.26 -13.95
CA GLY A 127 3.18 1.07 -14.07
C GLY A 127 4.39 1.12 -15.00
N LEU A 128 4.72 2.32 -15.54
CA LEU A 128 5.83 2.48 -16.48
C LEU A 128 7.17 1.93 -15.94
N ALA A 129 7.46 2.16 -14.67
CA ALA A 129 8.68 1.64 -14.04
C ALA A 129 8.75 0.11 -14.10
N ASN A 130 7.65 -0.57 -13.76
CA ASN A 130 7.58 -2.02 -13.82
C ASN A 130 7.59 -2.52 -15.28
N LYS A 131 6.91 -1.86 -16.21
CA LYS A 131 6.98 -2.19 -17.65
C LYS A 131 8.42 -2.21 -18.18
N LEU A 132 9.27 -1.29 -17.71
CA LEU A 132 10.69 -1.27 -18.05
C LEU A 132 11.50 -2.39 -17.36
N CYS A 133 11.03 -2.93 -16.25
CA CYS A 133 11.71 -3.97 -15.47
C CYS A 133 11.26 -5.40 -15.83
N ILE A 134 10.00 -5.60 -16.24
CA ILE A 134 9.41 -6.90 -16.60
C ILE A 134 10.28 -7.75 -17.54
N PRO A 135 10.86 -7.20 -18.64
CA PRO A 135 11.66 -8.00 -19.57
C PRO A 135 12.85 -8.71 -18.91
N VAL A 136 13.46 -8.09 -17.90
CA VAL A 136 14.66 -8.59 -17.22
C VAL A 136 14.39 -9.23 -15.87
N ALA A 137 13.16 -9.18 -15.38
CA ALA A 137 12.77 -9.81 -14.12
C ALA A 137 12.73 -11.33 -14.25
N ALA A 138 13.14 -12.03 -13.20
CA ALA A 138 13.00 -13.48 -13.06
C ALA A 138 11.55 -13.87 -12.74
N LYS A 139 10.87 -13.11 -11.86
CA LYS A 139 9.45 -13.25 -11.52
C LYS A 139 8.81 -11.87 -11.33
N VAL A 140 7.50 -11.82 -11.59
CA VAL A 140 6.66 -10.63 -11.44
C VAL A 140 5.49 -10.99 -10.55
N CYS A 141 5.54 -10.55 -9.30
CA CYS A 141 4.44 -10.67 -8.36
C CYS A 141 3.38 -9.62 -8.65
N CYS A 142 2.09 -9.93 -8.45
CA CYS A 142 1.00 -8.98 -8.59
C CYS A 142 -0.08 -9.17 -7.53
N ASN A 143 -0.87 -8.11 -7.32
CA ASN A 143 -1.97 -8.11 -6.35
C ASN A 143 -3.28 -8.63 -6.95
N PHE A 144 -3.52 -8.39 -8.24
CA PHE A 144 -4.81 -8.60 -8.88
C PHE A 144 -4.75 -9.74 -9.89
N PRO A 145 -5.79 -10.61 -9.94
CA PRO A 145 -5.88 -11.67 -10.94
C PRO A 145 -5.88 -11.12 -12.37
N GLU A 146 -6.50 -9.96 -12.58
CA GLU A 146 -6.59 -9.29 -13.88
C GLU A 146 -5.21 -8.91 -14.42
N THR A 147 -4.30 -8.50 -13.55
CA THR A 147 -2.92 -8.12 -13.91
C THR A 147 -2.16 -9.30 -14.56
N MET A 148 -2.51 -10.56 -14.22
CA MET A 148 -1.87 -11.74 -14.79
C MET A 148 -1.94 -11.78 -16.32
N LYS A 149 -2.99 -11.20 -16.91
CA LYS A 149 -3.20 -11.16 -18.38
C LYS A 149 -2.22 -10.22 -19.09
N ASP A 150 -1.72 -9.21 -18.38
CA ASP A 150 -0.80 -8.19 -18.89
C ASP A 150 0.68 -8.55 -18.66
N LEU A 151 0.94 -9.70 -18.04
CA LEU A 151 2.27 -10.15 -17.67
C LEU A 151 2.68 -11.41 -18.46
N PRO A 152 3.99 -11.61 -18.72
CA PRO A 152 4.49 -12.88 -19.29
C PRO A 152 4.11 -14.06 -18.40
N ALA A 153 3.41 -15.05 -18.97
CA ALA A 153 2.84 -16.19 -18.23
C ALA A 153 3.88 -17.01 -17.45
N ASP A 154 5.12 -17.11 -17.96
CA ASP A 154 6.24 -17.82 -17.33
C ASP A 154 6.82 -17.08 -16.12
N LYS A 155 6.51 -15.77 -15.98
CA LYS A 155 7.04 -14.91 -14.91
C LYS A 155 6.00 -14.49 -13.90
N ALA A 156 4.73 -14.40 -14.31
CA ALA A 156 3.64 -13.87 -13.50
C ALA A 156 3.29 -14.79 -12.32
N VAL A 157 3.14 -14.20 -11.14
CA VAL A 157 2.69 -14.89 -9.92
C VAL A 157 1.70 -14.01 -9.16
N LEU A 158 0.48 -14.51 -8.95
CA LEU A 158 -0.50 -13.85 -8.10
C LEU A 158 -0.16 -14.09 -6.64
N THR A 159 0.41 -13.09 -5.98
CA THR A 159 0.87 -13.21 -4.58
C THR A 159 0.02 -12.40 -3.59
N GLY A 160 -0.69 -11.39 -4.07
CA GLY A 160 -1.17 -10.32 -3.20
C GLY A 160 -0.03 -9.44 -2.71
N SER A 161 -0.35 -8.44 -1.89
CA SER A 161 0.63 -7.52 -1.30
C SER A 161 1.12 -8.04 0.06
N PRO A 162 2.42 -7.99 0.37
CA PRO A 162 2.89 -8.31 1.72
C PRO A 162 2.41 -7.23 2.70
N ILE A 163 1.67 -7.67 3.70
CA ILE A 163 1.06 -6.82 4.73
C ILE A 163 1.77 -7.03 6.06
N ARG A 164 1.97 -5.95 6.79
CA ARG A 164 2.58 -5.98 8.13
C ARG A 164 1.75 -6.84 9.08
N THR A 165 2.34 -7.90 9.60
CA THR A 165 1.67 -8.86 10.50
C THR A 165 1.19 -8.21 11.81
N GLU A 166 1.81 -7.10 12.21
CA GLU A 166 1.44 -6.33 13.40
C GLU A 166 0.03 -5.75 13.30
N LEU A 167 -0.45 -5.42 12.09
CA LEU A 167 -1.79 -4.87 11.89
C LEU A 167 -2.91 -5.82 12.34
N ALA A 168 -2.67 -7.13 12.28
CA ALA A 168 -3.62 -8.15 12.75
C ALA A 168 -3.61 -8.37 14.28
N LYS A 169 -2.65 -7.75 15.00
CA LYS A 169 -2.46 -7.93 16.46
C LYS A 169 -3.06 -6.77 17.28
N GLY A 170 -4.05 -6.09 16.73
CA GLY A 170 -4.70 -4.98 17.41
C GLY A 170 -5.62 -5.40 18.54
N ASN A 171 -5.82 -4.48 19.48
CA ASN A 171 -6.71 -4.64 20.63
C ASN A 171 -7.84 -3.61 20.56
N LYS A 172 -9.08 -4.09 20.34
CA LYS A 172 -10.29 -3.26 20.27
C LYS A 172 -10.46 -2.38 21.52
N PHE A 173 -10.26 -2.92 22.71
CA PHE A 173 -10.50 -2.19 23.97
C PHE A 173 -9.53 -1.03 24.17
N ARG A 174 -8.26 -1.18 23.74
CA ARG A 174 -7.31 -0.06 23.74
C ARG A 174 -7.74 1.08 22.83
N ALA A 175 -8.27 0.76 21.66
CA ALA A 175 -8.79 1.77 20.74
C ALA A 175 -10.05 2.45 21.29
N LEU A 176 -10.97 1.71 21.92
CA LEU A 176 -12.14 2.27 22.57
C LEU A 176 -11.74 3.26 23.69
N GLU A 177 -10.77 2.87 24.54
CA GLU A 177 -10.24 3.74 25.59
C GLU A 177 -9.58 5.00 25.01
N MET A 178 -8.71 4.85 24.03
CA MET A 178 -8.01 5.96 23.37
C MET A 178 -8.96 6.95 22.70
N CYS A 179 -10.06 6.46 22.14
CA CYS A 179 -11.07 7.28 21.46
C CYS A 179 -12.19 7.73 22.42
N HIS A 180 -12.22 7.30 23.66
CA HIS A 180 -13.33 7.50 24.62
C HIS A 180 -14.67 7.00 24.04
N PHE A 181 -14.63 5.85 23.37
CA PHE A 181 -15.79 5.20 22.77
C PHE A 181 -16.38 4.13 23.70
N SER A 182 -17.65 3.78 23.48
CA SER A 182 -18.32 2.70 24.20
C SER A 182 -18.28 1.40 23.38
N ASP A 183 -18.25 0.25 24.06
CA ASP A 183 -18.28 -1.07 23.39
C ASP A 183 -19.68 -1.42 22.85
N GLY A 184 -20.71 -0.72 23.29
CA GLY A 184 -22.10 -0.97 22.87
C GLY A 184 -22.50 -0.35 21.52
N LYS A 185 -21.61 0.37 20.84
CA LYS A 185 -21.91 1.07 19.59
C LYS A 185 -20.88 0.72 18.51
N PRO A 186 -21.31 0.35 17.29
CA PRO A 186 -20.36 -0.04 16.24
C PRO A 186 -19.45 1.11 15.81
N GLY A 187 -18.22 0.76 15.43
CA GLY A 187 -17.18 1.69 15.03
C GLY A 187 -17.00 1.82 13.52
N ILE A 188 -17.01 3.05 13.03
CA ILE A 188 -16.56 3.39 11.67
C ILE A 188 -15.15 3.94 11.74
N MET A 189 -14.25 3.43 10.89
CA MET A 189 -12.94 4.03 10.67
C MET A 189 -12.92 4.71 9.30
N VAL A 190 -12.47 5.96 9.26
CA VAL A 190 -12.27 6.71 8.00
C VAL A 190 -10.78 6.93 7.80
N ILE A 191 -10.25 6.52 6.63
CA ILE A 191 -8.83 6.63 6.31
C ILE A 191 -8.60 7.04 4.85
N GLY A 192 -8.05 8.22 4.63
CA GLY A 192 -7.83 8.81 3.30
C GLY A 192 -6.44 8.58 2.69
N GLY A 193 -5.60 7.75 3.31
CA GLY A 193 -4.18 7.62 2.95
C GLY A 193 -3.29 8.70 3.60
N SER A 194 -1.96 8.64 3.36
CA SER A 194 -0.96 9.47 4.06
C SER A 194 -1.12 10.98 3.87
N LEU A 195 -1.68 11.41 2.75
CA LEU A 195 -1.94 12.84 2.47
C LEU A 195 -3.36 13.26 2.89
N GLY A 196 -4.18 12.33 3.34
CA GLY A 196 -5.61 12.54 3.60
C GLY A 196 -6.41 12.76 2.31
N ALA A 197 -7.73 12.70 2.42
CA ALA A 197 -8.68 12.83 1.32
C ALA A 197 -9.66 13.97 1.60
N SER A 198 -9.38 15.18 1.15
CA SER A 198 -10.17 16.38 1.51
C SER A 198 -11.64 16.25 1.13
N GLY A 199 -11.97 15.66 -0.04
CA GLY A 199 -13.37 15.43 -0.44
C GLY A 199 -14.07 14.44 0.49
N VAL A 200 -13.44 13.29 0.78
CA VAL A 200 -13.98 12.31 1.72
C VAL A 200 -14.11 12.90 3.12
N ASN A 201 -13.08 13.65 3.59
CA ASN A 201 -13.15 14.31 4.89
C ASN A 201 -14.35 15.26 5.02
N LYS A 202 -14.59 16.07 3.97
CA LYS A 202 -15.74 16.98 3.92
C LYS A 202 -17.06 16.21 3.97
N LEU A 203 -17.20 15.22 3.08
CA LEU A 203 -18.41 14.41 2.97
C LEU A 203 -18.75 13.69 4.29
N VAL A 204 -17.75 13.07 4.93
CA VAL A 204 -17.94 12.40 6.23
C VAL A 204 -18.36 13.39 7.31
N ARG A 205 -17.77 14.60 7.36
CA ARG A 205 -18.13 15.62 8.35
C ARG A 205 -19.56 16.14 8.16
N GLU A 206 -20.01 16.30 6.92
CA GLU A 206 -21.40 16.65 6.61
C GLU A 206 -22.37 15.55 7.03
N ALA A 207 -21.98 14.29 6.97
CA ALA A 207 -22.76 13.12 7.35
C ALA A 207 -22.74 12.82 8.86
N LEU A 208 -21.82 13.42 9.65
CA LEU A 208 -21.62 13.10 11.07
C LEU A 208 -22.89 13.15 11.91
N PRO A 209 -23.79 14.18 11.80
CA PRO A 209 -24.98 14.21 12.64
C PRO A 209 -25.81 12.94 12.56
N GLN A 210 -25.96 12.37 11.36
CA GLN A 210 -26.72 11.15 11.12
C GLN A 210 -25.91 9.89 11.46
N LEU A 211 -24.62 9.84 11.09
CA LEU A 211 -23.77 8.69 11.41
C LEU A 211 -23.63 8.47 12.92
N LEU A 212 -23.57 9.56 13.69
CA LEU A 212 -23.42 9.51 15.14
C LEU A 212 -24.69 9.09 15.89
N GLU A 213 -25.82 8.94 15.22
CA GLU A 213 -27.02 8.34 15.83
C GLU A 213 -26.76 6.85 16.12
N ASP A 214 -26.16 6.11 15.19
CA ASP A 214 -25.98 4.65 15.28
C ASP A 214 -24.53 4.19 15.41
N PHE A 215 -23.55 5.04 15.08
CA PHE A 215 -22.13 4.69 15.03
C PHE A 215 -21.25 5.59 15.89
N GLN A 216 -20.03 5.15 16.11
CA GLN A 216 -18.91 5.95 16.57
C GLN A 216 -17.89 6.05 15.44
N VAL A 217 -17.25 7.21 15.24
CA VAL A 217 -16.41 7.46 14.07
C VAL A 217 -15.00 7.88 14.49
N VAL A 218 -14.01 7.10 14.11
CA VAL A 218 -12.60 7.50 14.16
C VAL A 218 -12.14 7.90 12.76
N HIS A 219 -11.56 9.11 12.63
CA HIS A 219 -11.22 9.70 11.35
C HIS A 219 -9.75 10.08 11.24
N ILE A 220 -8.99 9.39 10.41
CA ILE A 220 -7.60 9.72 10.08
C ILE A 220 -7.62 10.67 8.89
N CYS A 221 -7.61 11.98 9.20
CA CYS A 221 -7.88 13.06 8.24
C CYS A 221 -6.72 13.36 7.30
N GLY A 222 -5.48 13.05 7.72
CA GLY A 222 -4.26 13.50 7.06
C GLY A 222 -3.69 14.78 7.69
N LYS A 223 -2.42 15.04 7.40
CA LYS A 223 -1.68 16.17 7.97
C LYS A 223 -2.36 17.51 7.70
N ASP A 224 -2.44 18.36 8.73
CA ASP A 224 -3.03 19.71 8.72
C ASP A 224 -4.52 19.73 8.31
N LYS A 225 -5.26 18.61 8.52
CA LYS A 225 -6.67 18.47 8.10
C LYS A 225 -7.64 18.13 9.22
N VAL A 226 -7.21 18.22 10.46
CA VAL A 226 -8.11 18.12 11.61
C VAL A 226 -9.01 19.37 11.66
N ASP A 227 -10.29 19.17 11.92
CA ASP A 227 -11.24 20.25 12.08
C ASP A 227 -11.42 20.58 13.58
N ASN A 228 -10.88 21.71 13.98
CA ASN A 228 -10.88 22.15 15.38
C ASN A 228 -12.30 22.39 15.94
N LEU A 229 -13.28 22.69 15.09
CA LEU A 229 -14.67 22.89 15.52
C LEU A 229 -15.35 21.58 15.96
N LEU A 230 -14.80 20.44 15.54
CA LEU A 230 -15.36 19.12 15.82
C LEU A 230 -14.61 18.33 16.90
N LEU A 231 -13.59 18.93 17.56
CA LEU A 231 -12.76 18.24 18.56
C LEU A 231 -13.54 17.69 19.76
N ASN A 232 -14.65 18.35 20.14
CA ASN A 232 -15.46 17.96 21.30
C ASN A 232 -16.76 17.24 20.89
N THR A 233 -16.85 16.73 19.67
CA THR A 233 -18.04 16.01 19.19
C THR A 233 -18.08 14.61 19.81
N LYS A 234 -19.08 14.33 20.64
CA LYS A 234 -19.24 13.03 21.30
C LYS A 234 -19.40 11.91 20.24
N GLY A 235 -18.59 10.87 20.36
CA GLY A 235 -18.60 9.74 19.43
C GLY A 235 -17.80 9.98 18.14
N TYR A 236 -17.06 11.09 18.03
CA TYR A 236 -16.20 11.43 16.91
C TYR A 236 -14.79 11.80 17.36
N VAL A 237 -13.77 11.13 16.83
CA VAL A 237 -12.36 11.43 17.13
C VAL A 237 -11.57 11.55 15.83
N GLN A 238 -10.72 12.57 15.76
CA GLN A 238 -9.88 12.88 14.61
C GLN A 238 -8.40 12.71 14.92
N PHE A 239 -7.64 12.18 13.96
CA PHE A 239 -6.19 12.12 13.99
C PHE A 239 -5.63 12.63 12.65
N GLU A 240 -4.52 13.35 12.67
CA GLU A 240 -3.78 13.66 11.44
C GLU A 240 -3.12 12.40 10.87
N TYR A 241 -2.51 11.63 11.75
CA TYR A 241 -1.77 10.43 11.41
C TYR A 241 -1.68 9.49 12.63
N VAL A 242 -1.74 8.17 12.39
CA VAL A 242 -1.59 7.15 13.42
C VAL A 242 -0.55 6.13 12.97
N LYS A 243 0.39 5.75 13.85
CA LYS A 243 1.43 4.75 13.58
C LYS A 243 1.14 3.43 14.31
N GLU A 244 1.57 3.34 15.56
CA GLU A 244 1.58 2.10 16.34
C GLU A 244 0.17 1.66 16.73
N ASP A 245 -0.71 2.62 17.04
CA ASP A 245 -2.10 2.35 17.46
C ASP A 245 -3.04 2.08 16.28
N LEU A 246 -2.55 2.18 15.03
CA LEU A 246 -3.36 1.91 13.83
C LEU A 246 -3.96 0.49 13.85
N LYS A 247 -3.22 -0.49 14.35
CA LYS A 247 -3.70 -1.86 14.53
C LYS A 247 -4.91 -1.94 15.47
N ASP A 248 -4.89 -1.17 16.55
CA ASP A 248 -5.95 -1.15 17.55
C ASP A 248 -7.21 -0.47 16.99
N LEU A 249 -7.04 0.62 16.21
CA LEU A 249 -8.14 1.26 15.48
C LEU A 249 -8.77 0.30 14.45
N PHE A 250 -7.95 -0.45 13.70
CA PHE A 250 -8.49 -1.49 12.82
C PHE A 250 -9.23 -2.59 13.60
N ALA A 251 -8.73 -3.00 14.76
CA ALA A 251 -9.41 -4.01 15.58
C ALA A 251 -10.78 -3.53 16.07
N MET A 252 -10.92 -2.23 16.38
CA MET A 252 -12.17 -1.62 16.81
C MET A 252 -13.18 -1.42 15.67
N ALA A 253 -12.69 -1.13 14.45
CA ALA A 253 -13.55 -0.80 13.33
C ALA A 253 -14.40 -1.99 12.86
N ASP A 254 -15.72 -1.82 12.80
CA ASP A 254 -16.65 -2.77 12.20
C ASP A 254 -16.72 -2.59 10.68
N VAL A 255 -16.66 -1.34 10.22
CA VAL A 255 -16.61 -0.97 8.80
C VAL A 255 -15.60 0.15 8.57
N VAL A 256 -15.06 0.22 7.36
CA VAL A 256 -14.04 1.21 7.00
C VAL A 256 -14.47 2.01 5.78
N ILE A 257 -14.32 3.32 5.80
CA ILE A 257 -14.43 4.20 4.63
C ILE A 257 -13.01 4.56 4.20
N SER A 258 -12.64 4.23 2.96
CA SER A 258 -11.27 4.40 2.48
C SER A 258 -11.17 4.81 1.02
N ARG A 259 -10.02 5.38 0.66
CA ARG A 259 -9.58 5.42 -0.74
C ARG A 259 -9.18 4.03 -1.23
N ALA A 260 -9.17 3.83 -2.55
CA ALA A 260 -8.85 2.54 -3.18
C ALA A 260 -7.38 2.44 -3.66
N GLY A 261 -6.44 2.96 -2.87
CA GLY A 261 -5.02 2.72 -3.13
C GLY A 261 -4.67 1.24 -2.92
N ALA A 262 -3.92 0.63 -3.83
CA ALA A 262 -3.67 -0.82 -3.87
C ALA A 262 -3.20 -1.41 -2.52
N ASN A 263 -2.28 -0.73 -1.81
CA ASN A 263 -1.82 -1.26 -0.52
C ASN A 263 -2.90 -1.16 0.57
N ALA A 264 -3.67 -0.04 0.60
CA ALA A 264 -4.72 0.14 1.59
C ALA A 264 -5.81 -0.92 1.45
N ILE A 265 -6.27 -1.20 0.24
CA ILE A 265 -7.29 -2.22 0.02
C ILE A 265 -6.77 -3.64 0.29
N CYS A 266 -5.48 -3.92 0.02
CA CYS A 266 -4.86 -5.19 0.41
C CYS A 266 -4.72 -5.33 1.94
N GLU A 267 -4.48 -4.23 2.68
CA GLU A 267 -4.53 -4.24 4.14
C GLU A 267 -5.94 -4.54 4.65
N LEU A 268 -6.98 -3.92 4.06
CA LEU A 268 -8.38 -4.20 4.39
C LEU A 268 -8.76 -5.66 4.12
N LEU A 269 -8.33 -6.21 2.98
CA LEU A 269 -8.52 -7.63 2.63
C LEU A 269 -7.86 -8.56 3.66
N ALA A 270 -6.59 -8.31 3.99
CA ALA A 270 -5.85 -9.13 4.94
C ALA A 270 -6.45 -9.08 6.36
N LEU A 271 -6.99 -7.93 6.76
CA LEU A 271 -7.67 -7.71 8.03
C LEU A 271 -9.16 -8.07 7.99
N ARG A 272 -9.69 -8.46 6.82
CA ARG A 272 -11.10 -8.78 6.58
C ARG A 272 -12.03 -7.65 7.03
N LYS A 273 -11.70 -6.42 6.67
CA LYS A 273 -12.48 -5.24 7.04
C LYS A 273 -13.48 -4.87 5.93
N PRO A 274 -14.79 -5.06 6.16
CA PRO A 274 -15.81 -4.57 5.25
C PRO A 274 -15.59 -3.09 4.99
N SER A 275 -15.56 -2.70 3.72
CA SER A 275 -15.16 -1.33 3.38
C SER A 275 -16.03 -0.71 2.29
N LEU A 276 -16.31 0.58 2.46
CA LEU A 276 -16.79 1.46 1.41
C LEU A 276 -15.57 2.13 0.77
N LEU A 277 -15.24 1.75 -0.44
CA LEU A 277 -14.14 2.33 -1.20
C LEU A 277 -14.64 3.52 -2.01
N ILE A 278 -13.99 4.66 -1.81
CA ILE A 278 -14.24 5.89 -2.56
C ILE A 278 -12.96 6.22 -3.33
N PRO A 279 -12.80 5.72 -4.58
CA PRO A 279 -11.60 5.93 -5.37
C PRO A 279 -11.38 7.41 -5.70
N LEU A 280 -10.12 7.79 -5.94
CA LEU A 280 -9.82 9.11 -6.49
C LEU A 280 -10.46 9.26 -7.88
N PRO A 281 -11.12 10.39 -8.17
CA PRO A 281 -11.68 10.65 -9.49
C PRO A 281 -10.62 10.58 -10.60
N ALA A 282 -11.03 10.18 -11.81
CA ALA A 282 -10.13 10.06 -12.96
C ALA A 282 -9.42 11.39 -13.30
N ALA A 283 -10.07 12.53 -13.05
CA ALA A 283 -9.48 13.85 -13.23
C ALA A 283 -8.30 14.13 -12.29
N SER A 284 -8.26 13.48 -11.13
CA SER A 284 -7.22 13.67 -10.08
C SER A 284 -6.19 12.55 -10.05
N SER A 285 -6.37 11.48 -10.86
CA SER A 285 -5.50 10.29 -10.85
C SER A 285 -5.35 9.70 -12.25
N ARG A 286 -4.63 8.58 -12.38
CA ARG A 286 -4.55 7.80 -13.63
C ARG A 286 -5.73 6.84 -13.80
N GLY A 287 -6.68 6.84 -12.88
CA GLY A 287 -7.76 5.86 -12.84
C GLY A 287 -7.37 4.54 -12.15
N ASP A 288 -6.13 4.36 -11.71
CA ASP A 288 -5.67 3.11 -11.07
C ASP A 288 -6.56 2.74 -9.88
N GLN A 289 -6.96 3.72 -9.03
CA GLN A 289 -7.83 3.46 -7.90
C GLN A 289 -9.23 3.03 -8.29
N ILE A 290 -9.77 3.53 -9.40
CA ILE A 290 -11.09 3.13 -9.91
C ILE A 290 -11.04 1.66 -10.33
N LEU A 291 -10.00 1.25 -11.03
CA LEU A 291 -9.80 -0.14 -11.44
C LEU A 291 -9.60 -1.07 -10.24
N ASN A 292 -8.75 -0.66 -9.30
CA ASN A 292 -8.51 -1.41 -8.05
C ASN A 292 -9.82 -1.61 -7.26
N ALA A 293 -10.63 -0.54 -7.11
CA ALA A 293 -11.92 -0.62 -6.41
C ALA A 293 -12.89 -1.55 -7.10
N ARG A 294 -13.01 -1.46 -8.44
CA ARG A 294 -13.89 -2.33 -9.24
C ARG A 294 -13.51 -3.80 -9.08
N SER A 295 -12.24 -4.15 -9.14
CA SER A 295 -11.79 -5.53 -8.94
C SER A 295 -12.19 -6.07 -7.56
N PHE A 296 -12.12 -5.24 -6.51
CA PHE A 296 -12.55 -5.63 -5.16
C PHE A 296 -14.07 -5.77 -5.03
N GLU A 297 -14.82 -4.92 -5.71
CA GLU A 297 -16.28 -4.99 -5.76
C GLU A 297 -16.75 -6.27 -6.49
N GLU A 298 -16.17 -6.56 -7.66
CA GLU A 298 -16.48 -7.77 -8.45
C GLU A 298 -16.17 -9.06 -7.70
N GLN A 299 -15.16 -9.05 -6.82
CA GLN A 299 -14.81 -10.16 -5.95
C GLN A 299 -15.66 -10.23 -4.66
N GLY A 300 -16.54 -9.26 -4.43
CA GLY A 300 -17.38 -9.18 -3.23
C GLY A 300 -16.61 -8.78 -1.96
N PHE A 301 -15.44 -8.14 -2.07
CA PHE A 301 -14.63 -7.76 -0.91
C PHE A 301 -15.02 -6.40 -0.33
N SER A 302 -15.62 -5.53 -1.12
CA SER A 302 -15.98 -4.17 -0.71
C SER A 302 -17.16 -3.62 -1.51
N MET A 303 -17.81 -2.61 -0.95
CA MET A 303 -18.73 -1.73 -1.64
C MET A 303 -17.95 -0.57 -2.27
N VAL A 304 -18.36 -0.07 -3.43
CA VAL A 304 -17.71 1.04 -4.13
C VAL A 304 -18.70 2.17 -4.37
N ALA A 305 -18.21 3.41 -4.25
CA ALA A 305 -18.97 4.60 -4.62
C ALA A 305 -18.05 5.65 -5.23
N ASN A 306 -18.50 6.34 -6.28
CA ASN A 306 -17.76 7.45 -6.86
C ASN A 306 -17.92 8.70 -5.98
N GLU A 307 -16.84 9.43 -5.76
CA GLU A 307 -16.86 10.63 -4.91
C GLU A 307 -17.83 11.69 -5.43
N ASP A 308 -17.89 11.88 -6.76
CA ASP A 308 -18.73 12.91 -7.40
C ASP A 308 -20.24 12.62 -7.30
N ASP A 309 -20.63 11.36 -7.07
CA ASP A 309 -22.02 10.91 -6.98
C ASP A 309 -22.53 10.88 -5.51
N LEU A 310 -21.62 11.06 -4.52
CA LEU A 310 -21.96 10.94 -3.11
C LEU A 310 -22.44 12.25 -2.50
N THR A 311 -23.55 12.16 -1.76
CA THR A 311 -24.02 13.17 -0.83
C THR A 311 -23.87 12.66 0.61
N ALA A 312 -23.99 13.55 1.61
CA ALA A 312 -23.98 13.13 3.01
C ALA A 312 -25.07 12.08 3.30
N PHE A 313 -26.25 12.25 2.75
CA PHE A 313 -27.36 11.32 2.91
C PHE A 313 -27.06 9.95 2.29
N SER A 314 -26.62 9.89 1.02
CA SER A 314 -26.30 8.62 0.35
C SER A 314 -25.08 7.92 0.97
N LEU A 315 -24.13 8.67 1.57
CA LEU A 315 -23.05 8.09 2.35
C LEU A 315 -23.59 7.34 3.58
N VAL A 316 -24.50 7.95 4.32
CA VAL A 316 -25.16 7.31 5.48
C VAL A 316 -25.86 6.02 5.09
N GLU A 317 -26.69 6.05 4.04
CA GLU A 317 -27.37 4.86 3.53
C GLU A 317 -26.39 3.73 3.18
N LYS A 318 -25.31 4.07 2.45
CA LYS A 318 -24.27 3.08 2.08
C LYS A 318 -23.53 2.51 3.27
N VAL A 319 -23.28 3.31 4.29
CA VAL A 319 -22.64 2.82 5.53
C VAL A 319 -23.54 1.87 6.29
N HIS A 320 -24.83 2.16 6.38
CA HIS A 320 -25.82 1.26 6.98
C HIS A 320 -25.93 -0.06 6.19
N GLU A 321 -26.03 0.02 4.85
CA GLU A 321 -26.05 -1.14 3.96
C GLU A 321 -24.80 -2.01 4.13
N LEU A 322 -23.61 -1.39 4.14
CA LEU A 322 -22.34 -2.07 4.34
C LEU A 322 -22.30 -2.75 5.72
N TYR A 323 -22.71 -2.06 6.78
CA TYR A 323 -22.72 -2.61 8.13
C TYR A 323 -23.70 -3.77 8.26
N PHE A 324 -24.88 -3.65 7.70
CA PHE A 324 -25.89 -4.72 7.70
C PHE A 324 -25.36 -5.98 6.99
N ASN A 325 -24.74 -5.82 5.83
CA ASN A 325 -24.21 -6.90 5.00
C ASN A 325 -22.75 -7.29 5.32
N ARG A 326 -22.14 -6.77 6.40
CA ARG A 326 -20.70 -6.90 6.67
C ARG A 326 -20.19 -8.35 6.71
N HIS A 327 -21.03 -9.30 7.12
CA HIS A 327 -20.64 -10.70 7.21
C HIS A 327 -20.42 -11.32 5.81
N SER A 328 -21.21 -10.95 4.80
CA SER A 328 -21.01 -11.44 3.44
C SER A 328 -19.66 -10.98 2.85
N TYR A 329 -19.25 -9.76 3.13
CA TYR A 329 -17.91 -9.26 2.73
C TYR A 329 -16.79 -10.00 3.47
N ILE A 330 -16.96 -10.25 4.79
CA ILE A 330 -15.98 -11.02 5.58
C ILE A 330 -15.85 -12.44 5.02
N ASP A 331 -16.95 -13.11 4.72
CA ASP A 331 -16.95 -14.47 4.18
C ASP A 331 -16.28 -14.52 2.80
N ALA A 332 -16.57 -13.58 1.92
CA ALA A 332 -15.90 -13.47 0.62
C ALA A 332 -14.38 -13.28 0.78
N MET A 333 -13.94 -12.36 1.66
CA MET A 333 -12.52 -12.16 1.96
C MET A 333 -11.86 -13.37 2.63
N GLN A 334 -12.59 -14.15 3.43
CA GLN A 334 -12.07 -15.38 4.04
C GLN A 334 -11.82 -16.49 3.02
N ASN A 335 -12.66 -16.56 2.01
CA ASN A 335 -12.62 -17.60 0.98
C ASN A 335 -11.69 -17.26 -0.19
N CYS A 336 -11.15 -16.04 -0.24
CA CYS A 336 -10.16 -15.68 -1.24
C CYS A 336 -8.85 -16.46 -1.02
N GLY A 337 -8.23 -16.95 -2.13
CA GLY A 337 -7.01 -17.74 -2.08
C GLY A 337 -5.73 -16.98 -1.70
N GLN A 338 -5.82 -15.67 -1.43
CA GLN A 338 -4.66 -14.79 -1.17
C GLN A 338 -4.26 -14.78 0.32
N ARG A 339 -4.03 -15.95 0.91
CA ARG A 339 -3.88 -16.07 2.37
C ARG A 339 -2.50 -15.80 2.95
N ASN A 340 -1.43 -15.82 2.15
CA ASN A 340 -0.07 -15.72 2.71
C ASN A 340 0.95 -15.11 1.74
N SER A 341 0.71 -13.86 1.36
CA SER A 341 1.57 -13.14 0.42
C SER A 341 3.04 -13.06 0.88
N ILE A 342 3.29 -12.97 2.19
CA ILE A 342 4.66 -12.91 2.73
C ILE A 342 5.38 -14.23 2.45
N ASP A 343 4.80 -15.38 2.84
CA ASP A 343 5.47 -16.68 2.66
C ASP A 343 5.63 -17.03 1.18
N THR A 344 4.62 -16.75 0.35
CA THR A 344 4.72 -16.96 -1.10
C THR A 344 5.85 -16.12 -1.73
N ILE A 345 5.97 -14.85 -1.35
CA ILE A 345 7.03 -13.97 -1.86
C ILE A 345 8.40 -14.42 -1.34
N VAL A 346 8.49 -14.80 -0.06
CA VAL A 346 9.73 -15.29 0.55
C VAL A 346 10.18 -16.59 -0.13
N GLU A 347 9.28 -17.52 -0.42
CA GLU A 347 9.58 -18.74 -1.18
C GLU A 347 10.15 -18.42 -2.58
N LEU A 348 9.56 -17.45 -3.28
CA LEU A 348 10.09 -16.98 -4.58
C LEU A 348 11.50 -16.39 -4.44
N ILE A 349 11.74 -15.62 -3.37
CA ILE A 349 13.06 -15.04 -3.05
C ILE A 349 14.07 -16.16 -2.78
N GLU A 350 13.73 -17.15 -1.97
CA GLU A 350 14.61 -18.27 -1.66
C GLU A 350 14.94 -19.10 -2.91
N ASN A 351 13.92 -19.38 -3.74
CA ASN A 351 14.10 -20.11 -5.00
C ASN A 351 14.99 -19.35 -6.01
N ALA A 352 14.93 -18.00 -6.01
CA ALA A 352 15.78 -17.18 -6.85
C ALA A 352 17.21 -17.10 -6.33
N ALA A 353 17.40 -17.01 -5.01
CA ALA A 353 18.70 -16.92 -4.35
C ALA A 353 19.49 -18.25 -4.33
N ASN A 354 18.86 -19.39 -4.67
CA ASN A 354 19.49 -20.71 -4.73
C ASN A 354 19.94 -21.10 -6.15
N LYS A 355 19.67 -20.27 -7.15
CA LYS A 355 20.10 -20.49 -8.56
C LYS A 355 21.44 -19.84 -8.84
#